data_b75bb619a40838ba5561188cfa222e2f
#
_entry.id   b75bb619a40838ba5561188cfa222e2f
#
_cell.length_a   1.000
_cell.length_b   1.000
_cell.length_c   1.000
_cell.angle_alpha   90.00
_cell.angle_beta   90.00
_cell.angle_gamma   90.00
#
_symmetry.space_group_name_H-M   'P 1'
#
loop_
_entity.id
_entity.type
_entity.pdbx_description
1 polymer ?
#
loop_
_entity_poly.entity_id
_entity_poly.type
_entity_poly.pdbx_seq_one_letter_code
_entity_poly.pdbx_strand_id
1 'polypeptide(L)'
;RIFAVGTTEELDLLAGFEEGSGQADACTETASGYTVLDASGKTVLPGFVDSHTHFIFGGYRAEEFSWRLKGDTYMSIMERGGGINATVGPTRDASIQELVSVGRERMNRMLEFGVTTVEGKSGYGMDRDTELKQLRAMKELDASHPVDIVTTFLGPHSVLPQYKGKEREFIDMLLQDVMPVVKEEGLAEFADIFCEKGVFGIEDSEYYLTRAKEMGFKLKVHADEMNSLGGAELAARTGAYSADHLLKASDEGIHQMAEAGVISTLLPATAFCLKEPFAPARKMIDSGCSVALASDLNPGSCFTNSIPLLIALGCIYMNMSIEEVITALTINGAAALGRADSIGSLEKGKKADVVILKYPSIHFMPYHTGISLVETVIKNGDVAYQKEWERLPELKREN
;
A
#
# COMPACT_ATOMS: atom_id res chain seq x y z
N ARG A 1 20.54 8.52 2.55
CA ARG A 1 20.76 7.07 2.72
C ARG A 1 21.26 6.77 4.12
N ILE A 2 20.99 5.59 4.63
CA ILE A 2 21.50 5.08 5.90
C ILE A 2 23.01 4.82 5.71
N PHE A 3 23.82 5.49 6.53
CA PHE A 3 25.29 5.33 6.49
C PHE A 3 25.75 4.17 7.37
N ALA A 4 25.21 4.09 8.57
CA ALA A 4 25.50 3.02 9.53
C ALA A 4 24.32 2.79 10.46
N VAL A 5 24.25 1.59 11.04
CA VAL A 5 23.33 1.19 12.12
C VAL A 5 24.18 0.40 13.10
N GLY A 6 24.09 0.73 14.40
CA GLY A 6 24.88 0.07 15.42
C GLY A 6 24.57 0.62 16.82
N THR A 7 25.31 0.18 17.82
CA THR A 7 25.24 0.74 19.16
C THR A 7 25.80 2.17 19.17
N THR A 8 25.46 2.96 20.19
CA THR A 8 25.99 4.33 20.35
C THR A 8 27.52 4.30 20.32
N GLU A 9 28.16 3.37 21.02
CA GLU A 9 29.62 3.22 21.07
C GLU A 9 30.23 2.97 19.68
N GLU A 10 29.61 2.10 18.86
CA GLU A 10 30.07 1.82 17.49
C GLU A 10 29.90 3.03 16.57
N LEU A 11 28.80 3.76 16.71
CA LEU A 11 28.50 4.93 15.88
C LEU A 11 29.37 6.14 16.25
N ASP A 12 29.65 6.36 17.53
CA ASP A 12 30.55 7.42 18.02
C ASP A 12 31.96 7.25 17.47
N LEU A 13 32.46 6.00 17.43
CA LEU A 13 33.74 5.68 16.82
C LEU A 13 33.77 5.99 15.30
N LEU A 14 32.67 5.76 14.60
CA LEU A 14 32.57 6.01 13.15
C LEU A 14 32.41 7.48 12.81
N ALA A 15 31.70 8.25 13.66
CA ALA A 15 31.37 9.64 13.43
C ALA A 15 32.44 10.63 13.96
N GLY A 16 33.39 10.16 14.78
CA GLY A 16 34.37 11.00 15.43
C GLY A 16 33.75 11.98 16.45
N PHE A 17 32.61 11.60 17.05
CA PHE A 17 32.00 12.37 18.11
C PHE A 17 32.88 12.28 19.38
N GLU A 18 33.37 13.43 19.86
CA GLU A 18 33.94 13.52 21.20
C GLU A 18 32.82 13.54 22.24
N GLU A 19 32.95 12.72 23.30
CA GLU A 19 32.03 12.73 24.45
C GLU A 19 31.94 14.15 25.03
N GLY A 20 30.81 14.74 24.99
CA GLY A 20 30.56 15.96 25.72
C GLY A 20 29.51 16.89 25.13
N SER A 21 28.24 16.60 25.34
CA SER A 21 27.28 17.67 25.64
C SER A 21 25.96 17.07 26.14
N GLY A 22 25.50 17.63 27.24
CA GLY A 22 24.33 17.27 27.99
C GLY A 22 23.02 17.27 27.20
N GLN A 23 21.96 16.87 27.93
CA GLN A 23 20.58 16.73 27.51
C GLN A 23 20.21 17.58 26.27
N ALA A 24 20.12 16.91 25.11
CA ALA A 24 19.68 17.54 23.88
C ALA A 24 18.15 17.74 23.97
N ASP A 25 17.68 18.94 23.72
CA ASP A 25 16.29 19.17 23.33
C ASP A 25 16.01 18.38 22.02
N ALA A 26 14.74 18.04 21.76
CA ALA A 26 14.30 17.06 20.76
C ALA A 26 14.89 17.19 19.34
N CYS A 27 15.60 18.26 19.03
CA CYS A 27 16.35 18.47 17.81
C CYS A 27 17.47 19.50 18.06
N THR A 28 18.73 19.11 18.01
CA THR A 28 19.88 20.03 18.24
C THR A 28 20.83 19.98 17.03
N GLU A 29 21.11 21.13 16.42
CA GLU A 29 22.23 21.27 15.50
C GLU A 29 23.53 21.25 16.29
N THR A 30 24.42 20.34 15.93
CA THR A 30 25.77 20.28 16.50
C THR A 30 26.69 21.27 15.78
N ALA A 31 27.78 21.70 16.45
CA ALA A 31 28.81 22.55 15.85
C ALA A 31 29.48 21.94 14.59
N SER A 32 29.26 20.63 14.36
CA SER A 32 29.75 19.84 13.22
C SER A 32 28.77 19.80 12.04
N GLY A 33 27.61 20.48 12.14
CA GLY A 33 26.60 20.53 11.03
C GLY A 33 25.70 19.30 10.91
N TYR A 34 25.63 18.45 11.95
CA TYR A 34 24.70 17.33 12.02
C TYR A 34 23.47 17.69 12.85
N THR A 35 22.29 17.18 12.44
CA THR A 35 21.08 17.23 13.26
C THR A 35 20.95 15.92 14.05
N VAL A 36 20.87 16.01 15.36
CA VAL A 36 20.65 14.87 16.26
C VAL A 36 19.18 14.84 16.66
N LEU A 37 18.53 13.71 16.46
CA LEU A 37 17.18 13.43 16.93
C LEU A 37 17.26 12.46 18.12
N ASP A 38 16.85 12.91 19.30
CA ASP A 38 16.79 12.04 20.47
C ASP A 38 15.58 11.11 20.40
N ALA A 39 15.84 9.82 20.21
CA ALA A 39 14.86 8.74 20.22
C ALA A 39 14.94 7.88 21.49
N SER A 40 15.56 8.39 22.57
CA SER A 40 15.67 7.68 23.84
C SER A 40 14.29 7.29 24.39
N GLY A 41 14.12 6.01 24.75
CA GLY A 41 12.84 5.47 25.24
C GLY A 41 11.75 5.37 24.17
N LYS A 42 12.09 5.43 22.88
CA LYS A 42 11.17 5.33 21.75
C LYS A 42 11.51 4.12 20.87
N THR A 43 10.55 3.68 20.08
CA THR A 43 10.76 2.65 19.07
C THR A 43 11.08 3.31 17.73
N VAL A 44 12.12 2.83 17.05
CA VAL A 44 12.52 3.28 15.71
C VAL A 44 12.31 2.14 14.74
N LEU A 45 11.56 2.40 13.68
CA LEU A 45 11.17 1.43 12.65
C LEU A 45 11.53 1.95 11.25
N PRO A 46 11.64 1.06 10.24
CA PRO A 46 11.59 1.50 8.85
C PRO A 46 10.28 2.22 8.55
N GLY A 47 10.29 3.14 7.59
CA GLY A 47 9.05 3.72 7.07
C GLY A 47 8.08 2.65 6.56
N PHE A 48 6.79 2.81 6.84
CA PHE A 48 5.78 1.87 6.35
C PHE A 48 5.60 1.99 4.85
N VAL A 49 5.25 0.87 4.23
CA VAL A 49 4.97 0.74 2.80
C VAL A 49 3.54 0.27 2.63
N ASP A 50 2.70 1.12 2.01
CA ASP A 50 1.33 0.75 1.66
C ASP A 50 1.31 0.25 0.20
N SER A 51 1.41 -1.07 0.04
CA SER A 51 1.71 -1.73 -1.23
C SER A 51 0.49 -2.03 -2.11
N HIS A 52 -0.68 -1.48 -1.78
CA HIS A 52 -1.89 -1.58 -2.58
C HIS A 52 -2.87 -0.47 -2.23
N THR A 53 -3.02 0.50 -3.12
CA THR A 53 -4.05 1.55 -3.01
C THR A 53 -4.54 2.02 -4.37
N HIS A 54 -5.75 2.63 -4.35
CA HIS A 54 -6.35 3.33 -5.47
C HIS A 54 -6.61 4.79 -5.09
N PHE A 55 -5.63 5.47 -4.53
CA PHE A 55 -5.85 6.76 -3.87
C PHE A 55 -6.13 7.93 -4.83
N ILE A 56 -6.04 7.76 -6.16
CA ILE A 56 -6.35 8.80 -7.16
C ILE A 56 -7.67 8.51 -7.85
N PHE A 57 -8.72 9.17 -7.40
CA PHE A 57 -10.07 9.13 -8.00
C PHE A 57 -10.86 10.37 -7.62
N GLY A 58 -11.88 10.70 -8.45
CA GLY A 58 -12.90 11.72 -8.19
C GLY A 58 -14.13 11.15 -7.51
N GLY A 59 -14.83 11.99 -6.74
CA GLY A 59 -16.10 11.63 -6.10
C GLY A 59 -15.97 10.75 -4.85
N TYR A 60 -17.12 10.41 -4.27
CA TYR A 60 -17.24 9.61 -3.04
C TYR A 60 -18.45 8.67 -3.15
N ARG A 61 -18.42 7.55 -2.44
CA ARG A 61 -19.48 6.54 -2.36
C ARG A 61 -19.98 6.33 -0.92
N ALA A 62 -19.99 7.39 -0.11
CA ALA A 62 -20.38 7.34 1.30
C ALA A 62 -21.83 6.90 1.53
N GLU A 63 -22.76 7.32 0.66
CA GLU A 63 -24.16 6.89 0.74
C GLU A 63 -24.32 5.40 0.41
N GLU A 64 -23.59 4.91 -0.60
CA GLU A 64 -23.55 3.50 -0.96
C GLU A 64 -23.05 2.65 0.20
N PHE A 65 -22.01 3.11 0.90
CA PHE A 65 -21.53 2.45 2.11
C PHE A 65 -22.63 2.36 3.17
N SER A 66 -23.42 3.43 3.37
CA SER A 66 -24.57 3.42 4.28
C SER A 66 -25.67 2.44 3.86
N TRP A 67 -25.93 2.30 2.56
CA TRP A 67 -26.91 1.32 2.05
C TRP A 67 -26.44 -0.11 2.33
N ARG A 68 -25.18 -0.39 2.08
CA ARG A 68 -24.55 -1.69 2.38
C ARG A 68 -24.65 -2.04 3.87
N LEU A 69 -24.39 -1.09 4.76
CA LEU A 69 -24.55 -1.30 6.20
C LEU A 69 -25.98 -1.65 6.61
N LYS A 70 -26.98 -1.20 5.85
CA LYS A 70 -28.41 -1.52 6.05
C LYS A 70 -28.83 -2.86 5.44
N GLY A 71 -27.91 -3.55 4.74
CA GLY A 71 -28.13 -4.87 4.17
C GLY A 71 -28.51 -4.86 2.66
N ASP A 72 -28.38 -3.73 1.98
CA ASP A 72 -28.58 -3.69 0.53
C ASP A 72 -27.58 -4.60 -0.17
N THR A 73 -28.06 -5.35 -1.15
CA THR A 73 -27.22 -6.22 -1.97
C THR A 73 -26.43 -5.42 -3.01
N TYR A 74 -25.36 -5.99 -3.52
CA TYR A 74 -24.59 -5.41 -4.62
C TYR A 74 -25.49 -5.02 -5.81
N MET A 75 -26.45 -5.89 -6.18
CA MET A 75 -27.38 -5.65 -7.28
C MET A 75 -28.30 -4.46 -7.01
N SER A 76 -28.88 -4.34 -5.80
CA SER A 76 -29.72 -3.21 -5.45
C SER A 76 -28.98 -1.89 -5.43
N ILE A 77 -27.70 -1.91 -5.05
CA ILE A 77 -26.79 -0.75 -5.10
C ILE A 77 -26.55 -0.34 -6.55
N MET A 78 -26.25 -1.30 -7.43
CA MET A 78 -26.05 -1.05 -8.86
C MET A 78 -27.30 -0.47 -9.54
N GLU A 79 -28.50 -0.98 -9.23
CA GLU A 79 -29.78 -0.48 -9.75
C GLU A 79 -30.05 0.98 -9.36
N ARG A 80 -29.51 1.44 -8.23
CA ARG A 80 -29.57 2.84 -7.78
C ARG A 80 -28.47 3.72 -8.40
N GLY A 81 -27.68 3.19 -9.33
CA GLY A 81 -26.57 3.93 -9.95
C GLY A 81 -25.26 3.92 -9.12
N GLY A 82 -25.17 3.06 -8.10
CA GLY A 82 -23.97 2.83 -7.34
C GLY A 82 -22.94 1.94 -8.04
N GLY A 83 -21.99 1.41 -7.29
CA GLY A 83 -20.90 0.62 -7.82
C GLY A 83 -19.78 1.49 -8.41
N ILE A 84 -18.85 0.87 -9.13
CA ILE A 84 -17.66 1.56 -9.65
C ILE A 84 -18.02 2.73 -10.57
N ASN A 85 -19.13 2.63 -11.30
CA ASN A 85 -19.60 3.68 -12.20
C ASN A 85 -19.90 5.01 -11.48
N ALA A 86 -20.28 4.98 -10.20
CA ALA A 86 -20.53 6.18 -9.41
C ALA A 86 -19.26 7.03 -9.19
N THR A 87 -18.08 6.47 -9.36
CA THR A 87 -16.79 7.18 -9.26
C THR A 87 -16.07 7.32 -10.60
N VAL A 88 -16.40 6.51 -11.61
CA VAL A 88 -15.87 6.66 -12.98
C VAL A 88 -16.24 8.02 -13.59
N GLY A 89 -17.52 8.41 -13.53
CA GLY A 89 -17.95 9.72 -14.03
C GLY A 89 -17.19 10.88 -13.40
N PRO A 90 -17.26 11.06 -12.07
CA PRO A 90 -16.50 12.09 -11.37
C PRO A 90 -14.97 12.08 -11.62
N THR A 91 -14.37 10.89 -11.82
CA THR A 91 -12.93 10.79 -12.16
C THR A 91 -12.67 11.27 -13.58
N ARG A 92 -13.58 10.99 -14.52
CA ARG A 92 -13.51 11.49 -15.91
C ARG A 92 -13.63 13.00 -15.97
N ASP A 93 -14.56 13.55 -15.21
CA ASP A 93 -14.87 14.99 -15.20
C ASP A 93 -13.80 15.81 -14.46
N ALA A 94 -13.12 15.22 -13.47
CA ALA A 94 -12.09 15.90 -12.71
C ALA A 94 -10.90 16.29 -13.59
N SER A 95 -10.41 17.51 -13.41
CA SER A 95 -9.13 17.95 -13.97
C SER A 95 -7.95 17.23 -13.32
N ILE A 96 -6.79 17.27 -13.97
CA ILE A 96 -5.58 16.70 -13.39
C ILE A 96 -5.21 17.39 -12.06
N GLN A 97 -5.41 18.71 -11.96
CA GLN A 97 -5.13 19.50 -10.77
C GLN A 97 -6.05 19.12 -9.59
N GLU A 98 -7.32 18.82 -9.85
CA GLU A 98 -8.22 18.30 -8.83
C GLU A 98 -7.80 16.91 -8.35
N LEU A 99 -7.41 16.01 -9.26
CA LEU A 99 -6.89 14.70 -8.90
C LEU A 99 -5.58 14.80 -8.09
N VAL A 100 -4.68 15.70 -8.46
CA VAL A 100 -3.45 15.99 -7.70
C VAL A 100 -3.78 16.55 -6.32
N SER A 101 -4.74 17.47 -6.20
CA SER A 101 -5.14 18.06 -4.93
C SER A 101 -5.69 17.02 -3.95
N VAL A 102 -6.64 16.18 -4.39
CA VAL A 102 -7.21 15.14 -3.53
C VAL A 102 -6.20 14.04 -3.22
N GLY A 103 -5.33 13.71 -4.19
CA GLY A 103 -4.23 12.77 -3.98
C GLY A 103 -3.26 13.26 -2.91
N ARG A 104 -2.87 14.53 -2.95
CA ARG A 104 -1.99 15.17 -1.96
C ARG A 104 -2.57 15.13 -0.55
N GLU A 105 -3.87 15.43 -0.40
CA GLU A 105 -4.55 15.34 0.89
C GLU A 105 -4.47 13.91 1.47
N ARG A 106 -4.73 12.90 0.63
CA ARG A 106 -4.67 11.49 1.04
C ARG A 106 -3.24 11.06 1.41
N MET A 107 -2.25 11.50 0.63
CA MET A 107 -0.83 11.22 0.91
C MET A 107 -0.34 11.92 2.19
N ASN A 108 -0.80 13.13 2.48
CA ASN A 108 -0.52 13.79 3.77
C ASN A 108 -1.01 12.93 4.95
N ARG A 109 -2.22 12.35 4.84
CA ARG A 109 -2.74 11.43 5.86
C ARG A 109 -1.94 10.14 5.97
N MET A 110 -1.47 9.59 4.85
CA MET A 110 -0.58 8.42 4.85
C MET A 110 0.74 8.73 5.57
N LEU A 111 1.33 9.90 5.31
CA LEU A 111 2.56 10.35 5.97
C LEU A 111 2.36 10.47 7.50
N GLU A 112 1.23 11.02 7.97
CA GLU A 112 0.87 11.09 9.40
C GLU A 112 0.81 9.70 10.06
N PHE A 113 0.52 8.66 9.31
CA PHE A 113 0.52 7.25 9.76
C PHE A 113 1.88 6.55 9.59
N GLY A 114 2.91 7.27 9.11
CA GLY A 114 4.26 6.72 8.95
C GLY A 114 4.52 6.06 7.61
N VAL A 115 3.61 6.18 6.63
CA VAL A 115 3.82 5.67 5.27
C VAL A 115 4.83 6.55 4.55
N THR A 116 5.89 5.95 4.04
CA THR A 116 6.96 6.63 3.29
C THR A 116 6.98 6.24 1.81
N THR A 117 6.31 5.15 1.45
CA THR A 117 6.15 4.69 0.07
C THR A 117 4.76 4.10 -0.09
N VAL A 118 4.07 4.45 -1.18
CA VAL A 118 2.71 3.98 -1.49
C VAL A 118 2.64 3.47 -2.92
N GLU A 119 1.86 2.41 -3.16
CA GLU A 119 1.44 2.06 -4.51
C GLU A 119 0.22 2.88 -4.91
N GLY A 120 0.26 3.46 -6.11
CA GLY A 120 -0.88 4.10 -6.72
C GLY A 120 -1.34 3.33 -7.97
N LYS A 121 -2.56 2.79 -7.93
CA LYS A 121 -3.18 2.11 -9.07
C LYS A 121 -4.14 3.05 -9.78
N SER A 122 -4.16 3.03 -11.12
CA SER A 122 -5.25 3.59 -11.94
C SER A 122 -6.50 2.70 -11.90
N GLY A 123 -7.39 2.75 -12.87
CA GLY A 123 -8.53 1.83 -12.97
C GLY A 123 -9.88 2.42 -12.59
N TYR A 124 -9.95 3.74 -12.42
CA TYR A 124 -11.22 4.47 -12.22
C TYR A 124 -11.60 5.34 -13.42
N GLY A 125 -10.84 5.29 -14.50
CA GLY A 125 -11.17 5.93 -15.76
C GLY A 125 -11.88 5.00 -16.72
N MET A 126 -11.33 3.81 -16.89
CA MET A 126 -11.76 2.78 -17.83
C MET A 126 -11.82 3.26 -19.28
N ASP A 127 -11.20 4.37 -19.59
CA ASP A 127 -10.94 4.88 -20.92
C ASP A 127 -9.51 5.40 -21.02
N ARG A 128 -9.02 5.52 -22.24
CA ARG A 128 -7.64 5.90 -22.51
C ARG A 128 -7.24 7.22 -21.83
N ASP A 129 -8.02 8.27 -22.00
CA ASP A 129 -7.63 9.61 -21.59
C ASP A 129 -7.66 9.77 -20.06
N THR A 130 -8.63 9.11 -19.39
CA THR A 130 -8.76 9.19 -17.94
C THR A 130 -7.75 8.30 -17.22
N GLU A 131 -7.46 7.10 -17.73
CA GLU A 131 -6.38 6.25 -17.21
C GLU A 131 -5.03 6.98 -17.25
N LEU A 132 -4.69 7.57 -18.42
CA LEU A 132 -3.47 8.37 -18.56
C LEU A 132 -3.47 9.60 -17.65
N LYS A 133 -4.62 10.24 -17.46
CA LYS A 133 -4.76 11.39 -16.55
C LYS A 133 -4.49 11.00 -15.09
N GLN A 134 -5.03 9.87 -14.61
CA GLN A 134 -4.74 9.36 -13.27
C GLN A 134 -3.24 9.08 -13.07
N LEU A 135 -2.61 8.39 -14.03
CA LEU A 135 -1.19 8.07 -13.97
C LEU A 135 -0.31 9.33 -14.01
N ARG A 136 -0.65 10.31 -14.83
CA ARG A 136 0.05 11.62 -14.88
C ARG A 136 -0.10 12.40 -13.58
N ALA A 137 -1.28 12.34 -12.95
CA ALA A 137 -1.48 12.94 -11.62
C ALA A 137 -0.59 12.29 -10.55
N MET A 138 -0.42 10.97 -10.58
CA MET A 138 0.51 10.26 -9.69
C MET A 138 1.96 10.67 -9.93
N LYS A 139 2.37 10.80 -11.20
CA LYS A 139 3.73 11.25 -11.57
C LYS A 139 4.03 12.67 -11.08
N GLU A 140 3.05 13.58 -11.16
CA GLU A 140 3.18 14.94 -10.63
C GLU A 140 3.28 14.95 -9.10
N LEU A 141 2.50 14.10 -8.43
CA LEU A 141 2.54 13.93 -6.97
C LEU A 141 3.87 13.35 -6.51
N ASP A 142 4.38 12.30 -7.16
CA ASP A 142 5.67 11.69 -6.84
C ASP A 142 6.83 12.70 -6.92
N ALA A 143 6.78 13.60 -7.88
CA ALA A 143 7.78 14.67 -8.03
C ALA A 143 7.67 15.80 -7.00
N SER A 144 6.56 15.91 -6.26
CA SER A 144 6.24 17.08 -5.41
C SER A 144 5.80 16.75 -3.99
N HIS A 145 5.80 15.49 -3.59
CA HIS A 145 5.41 15.04 -2.25
C HIS A 145 6.52 14.19 -1.62
N PRO A 146 6.74 14.23 -0.28
CA PRO A 146 7.77 13.43 0.37
C PRO A 146 7.59 11.92 0.20
N VAL A 147 6.34 11.42 0.23
CA VAL A 147 6.05 9.98 0.07
C VAL A 147 6.31 9.57 -1.37
N ASP A 148 7.14 8.54 -1.59
CA ASP A 148 7.37 7.97 -2.92
C ASP A 148 6.12 7.22 -3.42
N ILE A 149 5.84 7.34 -4.72
CA ILE A 149 4.75 6.61 -5.37
C ILE A 149 5.32 5.55 -6.32
N VAL A 150 4.89 4.30 -6.17
CA VAL A 150 5.10 3.25 -7.17
C VAL A 150 3.81 3.09 -7.96
N THR A 151 3.84 3.39 -9.24
CA THR A 151 2.64 3.46 -10.06
C THR A 151 2.33 2.15 -10.78
N THR A 152 1.07 1.73 -10.72
CA THR A 152 0.53 0.53 -11.35
C THR A 152 -0.59 0.90 -12.32
N PHE A 153 -0.51 0.44 -13.55
CA PHE A 153 -1.60 0.52 -14.52
C PHE A 153 -2.60 -0.60 -14.27
N LEU A 154 -3.83 -0.24 -13.92
CA LEU A 154 -4.94 -1.16 -13.69
C LEU A 154 -6.14 -0.81 -14.60
N GLY A 155 -5.91 -0.60 -15.89
CA GLY A 155 -7.00 -0.39 -16.85
C GLY A 155 -8.06 -1.50 -16.81
N PRO A 156 -7.68 -2.79 -16.74
CA PRO A 156 -8.62 -3.90 -16.60
C PRO A 156 -9.08 -4.11 -15.14
N HIS A 157 -9.68 -3.08 -14.52
CA HIS A 157 -10.24 -3.11 -13.17
C HIS A 157 -11.72 -3.51 -13.14
N SER A 158 -12.44 -3.23 -14.21
CA SER A 158 -13.83 -3.64 -14.41
C SER A 158 -14.16 -3.66 -15.89
N VAL A 159 -15.26 -4.30 -16.24
CA VAL A 159 -15.73 -4.36 -17.65
C VAL A 159 -16.79 -3.30 -17.88
N LEU A 160 -16.51 -2.39 -18.80
CA LEU A 160 -17.48 -1.38 -19.22
C LEU A 160 -18.71 -2.04 -19.87
N PRO A 161 -19.94 -1.49 -19.72
CA PRO A 161 -21.16 -2.07 -20.26
C PRO A 161 -21.08 -2.43 -21.76
N GLN A 162 -20.42 -1.59 -22.57
CA GLN A 162 -20.24 -1.83 -24.01
C GLN A 162 -19.31 -2.99 -24.36
N TYR A 163 -18.47 -3.44 -23.42
CA TYR A 163 -17.55 -4.57 -23.57
C TYR A 163 -18.01 -5.83 -22.84
N LYS A 164 -19.22 -5.81 -22.24
CA LYS A 164 -19.77 -6.98 -21.56
C LYS A 164 -19.97 -8.14 -22.53
N GLY A 165 -19.31 -9.28 -22.25
CA GLY A 165 -19.22 -10.43 -23.17
C GLY A 165 -18.18 -10.26 -24.29
N LYS A 166 -17.35 -9.22 -24.20
CA LYS A 166 -16.27 -8.87 -25.12
C LYS A 166 -15.03 -8.41 -24.35
N GLU A 167 -14.76 -9.06 -23.24
CA GLU A 167 -13.69 -8.71 -22.30
C GLU A 167 -12.32 -8.73 -23.00
N ARG A 168 -12.12 -9.66 -23.95
CA ARG A 168 -10.91 -9.74 -24.78
C ARG A 168 -10.74 -8.51 -25.69
N GLU A 169 -11.82 -7.99 -26.31
CA GLU A 169 -11.76 -6.78 -27.12
C GLU A 169 -11.35 -5.55 -26.27
N PHE A 170 -11.82 -5.50 -25.01
CA PHE A 170 -11.42 -4.44 -24.09
C PHE A 170 -9.94 -4.52 -23.69
N ILE A 171 -9.46 -5.72 -23.37
CA ILE A 171 -8.03 -5.97 -23.11
C ILE A 171 -7.17 -5.58 -24.32
N ASP A 172 -7.57 -5.96 -25.52
CA ASP A 172 -6.84 -5.63 -26.74
C ASP A 172 -6.75 -4.11 -26.96
N MET A 173 -7.83 -3.38 -26.70
CA MET A 173 -7.81 -1.89 -26.74
C MET A 173 -6.81 -1.32 -25.72
N LEU A 174 -6.80 -1.82 -24.49
CA LEU A 174 -5.84 -1.38 -23.47
C LEU A 174 -4.39 -1.67 -23.88
N LEU A 175 -4.12 -2.87 -24.42
CA LEU A 175 -2.81 -3.28 -24.86
C LEU A 175 -2.29 -2.51 -26.09
N GLN A 176 -3.19 -2.11 -27.01
CA GLN A 176 -2.83 -1.49 -28.28
C GLN A 176 -2.82 0.05 -28.19
N ASP A 177 -3.78 0.64 -27.45
CA ASP A 177 -4.01 2.08 -27.49
C ASP A 177 -3.53 2.81 -26.22
N VAL A 178 -3.47 2.10 -25.06
CA VAL A 178 -3.17 2.75 -23.77
C VAL A 178 -1.77 2.41 -23.29
N MET A 179 -1.45 1.12 -23.15
CA MET A 179 -0.18 0.66 -22.56
C MET A 179 1.08 1.13 -23.31
N PRO A 180 1.09 1.28 -24.66
CA PRO A 180 2.23 1.85 -25.34
C PRO A 180 2.54 3.28 -24.88
N VAL A 181 1.52 4.11 -24.65
CA VAL A 181 1.67 5.49 -24.13
C VAL A 181 2.15 5.47 -22.68
N VAL A 182 1.57 4.58 -21.84
CA VAL A 182 2.02 4.39 -20.45
C VAL A 182 3.52 4.06 -20.41
N LYS A 183 3.97 3.20 -21.31
CA LYS A 183 5.38 2.79 -21.42
C LYS A 183 6.27 3.91 -21.93
N GLU A 184 5.87 4.58 -23.02
CA GLU A 184 6.62 5.67 -23.64
C GLU A 184 6.83 6.86 -22.69
N GLU A 185 5.79 7.26 -21.96
CA GLU A 185 5.84 8.35 -20.98
C GLU A 185 6.43 7.92 -19.62
N GLY A 186 6.67 6.61 -19.40
CA GLY A 186 7.15 6.08 -18.12
C GLY A 186 6.18 6.40 -16.98
N LEU A 187 4.88 6.11 -17.19
CA LEU A 187 3.81 6.46 -16.25
C LEU A 187 3.54 5.36 -15.23
N ALA A 188 3.88 4.10 -15.51
CA ALA A 188 3.71 2.98 -14.60
C ALA A 188 4.85 1.96 -14.76
N GLU A 189 5.21 1.31 -13.66
CA GLU A 189 6.17 0.21 -13.63
C GLU A 189 5.47 -1.16 -13.66
N PHE A 190 4.27 -1.20 -13.10
CA PHE A 190 3.48 -2.42 -12.95
C PHE A 190 2.24 -2.39 -13.83
N ALA A 191 1.78 -3.58 -14.21
CA ALA A 191 0.49 -3.83 -14.81
C ALA A 191 -0.27 -4.83 -13.93
N ASP A 192 -1.55 -4.55 -13.68
CA ASP A 192 -2.42 -5.32 -12.81
C ASP A 192 -3.76 -5.59 -13.49
N ILE A 193 -4.46 -6.64 -13.09
CA ILE A 193 -5.77 -7.04 -13.61
C ILE A 193 -6.65 -7.59 -12.48
N PHE A 194 -7.95 -7.27 -12.52
CA PHE A 194 -8.92 -7.86 -11.62
C PHE A 194 -9.39 -9.23 -12.15
N CYS A 195 -8.67 -10.28 -11.74
CA CYS A 195 -8.96 -11.67 -12.09
C CYS A 195 -10.08 -12.20 -11.18
N GLU A 196 -11.33 -12.03 -11.61
CA GLU A 196 -12.49 -12.38 -10.80
C GLU A 196 -13.67 -12.83 -11.68
N LYS A 197 -14.51 -13.71 -11.14
CA LYS A 197 -15.71 -14.19 -11.83
C LYS A 197 -16.66 -13.05 -12.15
N GLY A 198 -16.99 -12.91 -13.45
CA GLY A 198 -17.86 -11.84 -13.92
C GLY A 198 -17.14 -10.51 -14.19
N VAL A 199 -15.82 -10.49 -14.07
CA VAL A 199 -14.94 -9.39 -14.50
C VAL A 199 -13.99 -9.94 -15.56
N PHE A 200 -12.78 -10.37 -15.20
CA PHE A 200 -11.87 -11.04 -16.15
C PHE A 200 -11.58 -12.46 -15.69
N GLY A 201 -11.83 -13.44 -16.55
CA GLY A 201 -11.51 -14.84 -16.30
C GLY A 201 -10.02 -15.14 -16.37
N ILE A 202 -9.64 -16.35 -15.98
CA ILE A 202 -8.23 -16.79 -15.96
C ILE A 202 -7.57 -16.64 -17.33
N GLU A 203 -8.23 -17.09 -18.40
CA GLU A 203 -7.67 -17.04 -19.76
C GLU A 203 -7.39 -15.62 -20.24
N ASP A 204 -8.31 -14.69 -19.99
CA ASP A 204 -8.15 -13.30 -20.36
C ASP A 204 -7.10 -12.59 -19.49
N SER A 205 -7.08 -12.91 -18.20
CA SER A 205 -6.09 -12.39 -17.26
C SER A 205 -4.68 -12.87 -17.62
N GLU A 206 -4.51 -14.15 -17.94
CA GLU A 206 -3.22 -14.71 -18.36
C GLU A 206 -2.72 -14.08 -19.67
N TYR A 207 -3.63 -13.91 -20.64
CA TYR A 207 -3.32 -13.23 -21.89
C TYR A 207 -2.82 -11.80 -21.64
N TYR A 208 -3.57 -11.00 -20.85
CA TYR A 208 -3.19 -9.63 -20.52
C TYR A 208 -1.83 -9.57 -19.83
N LEU A 209 -1.63 -10.36 -18.79
CA LEU A 209 -0.39 -10.37 -18.01
C LEU A 209 0.81 -10.78 -18.85
N THR A 210 0.65 -11.80 -19.73
CA THR A 210 1.70 -12.23 -20.63
C THR A 210 2.12 -11.10 -21.58
N ARG A 211 1.14 -10.42 -22.19
CA ARG A 211 1.40 -9.29 -23.10
C ARG A 211 2.03 -8.10 -22.36
N ALA A 212 1.55 -7.79 -21.17
CA ALA A 212 2.12 -6.74 -20.33
C ALA A 212 3.59 -7.04 -19.97
N LYS A 213 3.90 -8.29 -19.64
CA LYS A 213 5.27 -8.74 -19.37
C LYS A 213 6.18 -8.60 -20.60
N GLU A 214 5.70 -8.98 -21.78
CA GLU A 214 6.43 -8.80 -23.05
C GLU A 214 6.72 -7.33 -23.35
N MET A 215 5.84 -6.42 -22.94
CA MET A 215 6.04 -4.96 -23.02
C MET A 215 7.00 -4.44 -21.93
N GLY A 216 7.43 -5.29 -21.00
CA GLY A 216 8.40 -4.97 -19.94
C GLY A 216 7.78 -4.37 -18.69
N PHE A 217 6.51 -4.58 -18.41
CA PHE A 217 5.89 -4.28 -17.12
C PHE A 217 6.16 -5.42 -16.12
N LYS A 218 6.28 -5.06 -14.86
CA LYS A 218 6.19 -5.99 -13.73
C LYS A 218 4.70 -6.30 -13.50
N LEU A 219 4.39 -7.48 -12.98
CA LEU A 219 3.02 -7.96 -12.89
C LEU A 219 2.51 -7.98 -11.46
N LYS A 220 1.22 -7.67 -11.30
CA LYS A 220 0.41 -7.87 -10.10
C LYS A 220 -0.94 -8.45 -10.48
N VAL A 221 -1.67 -9.03 -9.53
CA VAL A 221 -3.00 -9.61 -9.79
C VAL A 221 -3.91 -9.35 -8.59
N HIS A 222 -5.07 -8.73 -8.80
CA HIS A 222 -6.19 -8.88 -7.87
C HIS A 222 -6.73 -10.30 -8.02
N ALA A 223 -6.62 -11.12 -6.98
CA ALA A 223 -6.78 -12.56 -7.07
C ALA A 223 -7.68 -13.10 -5.96
N ASP A 224 -8.62 -13.98 -6.36
CA ASP A 224 -9.42 -14.79 -5.42
C ASP A 224 -10.05 -13.95 -4.28
N GLU A 225 -10.58 -12.77 -4.61
CA GLU A 225 -11.22 -11.88 -3.64
C GLU A 225 -12.61 -12.41 -3.26
N MET A 226 -13.51 -12.55 -4.23
CA MET A 226 -14.87 -12.98 -4.01
C MET A 226 -15.07 -14.47 -4.27
N ASN A 227 -14.34 -15.03 -5.25
CA ASN A 227 -14.43 -16.43 -5.66
C ASN A 227 -13.04 -17.05 -5.80
N SER A 228 -12.94 -18.35 -5.44
CA SER A 228 -11.75 -19.15 -5.73
C SER A 228 -11.71 -19.47 -7.23
N LEU A 229 -11.05 -18.62 -7.98
CA LEU A 229 -10.98 -18.76 -9.45
C LEU A 229 -9.66 -19.34 -9.92
N GLY A 230 -8.62 -19.36 -9.08
CA GLY A 230 -7.26 -19.78 -9.41
C GLY A 230 -6.37 -18.58 -9.75
N GLY A 231 -6.69 -17.42 -9.19
CA GLY A 231 -5.90 -16.19 -9.33
C GLY A 231 -4.53 -16.29 -8.66
N ALA A 232 -4.44 -16.98 -7.52
CA ALA A 232 -3.19 -17.28 -6.84
C ALA A 232 -2.25 -18.14 -7.70
N GLU A 233 -2.78 -19.20 -8.30
CA GLU A 233 -2.05 -20.06 -9.25
C GLU A 233 -1.62 -19.29 -10.51
N LEU A 234 -2.49 -18.40 -11.01
CA LEU A 234 -2.16 -17.51 -12.13
C LEU A 234 -0.99 -16.61 -11.80
N ALA A 235 -0.99 -15.97 -10.62
CA ALA A 235 0.10 -15.12 -10.19
C ALA A 235 1.43 -15.88 -10.10
N ALA A 236 1.41 -17.11 -9.55
CA ALA A 236 2.58 -17.97 -9.48
C ALA A 236 3.17 -18.30 -10.86
N ARG A 237 2.34 -18.78 -11.80
CA ARG A 237 2.84 -19.21 -13.11
C ARG A 237 3.23 -18.06 -14.04
N THR A 238 2.66 -16.87 -13.87
CA THR A 238 3.04 -15.68 -14.65
C THR A 238 4.27 -14.98 -14.08
N GLY A 239 4.65 -15.31 -12.84
CA GLY A 239 5.74 -14.68 -12.12
C GLY A 239 5.40 -13.25 -11.70
N ALA A 240 4.20 -13.04 -11.17
CA ALA A 240 3.78 -11.78 -10.61
C ALA A 240 4.61 -11.43 -9.36
N TYR A 241 4.83 -10.15 -9.10
CA TYR A 241 5.48 -9.67 -7.87
C TYR A 241 4.58 -9.88 -6.65
N SER A 242 3.28 -9.64 -6.83
CA SER A 242 2.29 -9.92 -5.78
C SER A 242 0.98 -10.43 -6.37
N ALA A 243 0.26 -11.19 -5.54
CA ALA A 243 -1.15 -11.49 -5.68
C ALA A 243 -1.87 -10.85 -4.49
N ASP A 244 -2.90 -10.08 -4.79
CA ASP A 244 -3.51 -9.18 -3.83
C ASP A 244 -4.93 -9.66 -3.49
N HIS A 245 -5.46 -9.40 -2.27
CA HIS A 245 -6.70 -9.88 -1.64
C HIS A 245 -6.63 -11.31 -1.10
N LEU A 246 -6.72 -12.34 -1.90
CA LEU A 246 -6.50 -13.75 -1.58
C LEU A 246 -7.47 -14.35 -0.52
N LEU A 247 -8.69 -13.77 -0.35
CA LEU A 247 -9.66 -14.23 0.65
C LEU A 247 -10.10 -15.67 0.38
N LYS A 248 -10.13 -16.07 -0.90
CA LYS A 248 -10.61 -17.37 -1.38
C LYS A 248 -9.50 -18.20 -2.06
N ALA A 249 -8.22 -17.83 -1.85
CA ALA A 249 -7.09 -18.56 -2.42
C ALA A 249 -7.14 -20.04 -2.02
N SER A 250 -6.89 -20.93 -2.96
CA SER A 250 -6.83 -22.38 -2.74
C SER A 250 -5.55 -22.76 -2.00
N ASP A 251 -5.54 -23.94 -1.36
CA ASP A 251 -4.36 -24.49 -0.73
C ASP A 251 -3.22 -24.68 -1.73
N GLU A 252 -3.55 -25.12 -2.94
CA GLU A 252 -2.62 -25.29 -4.05
C GLU A 252 -2.05 -23.95 -4.49
N GLY A 253 -2.90 -22.92 -4.65
CA GLY A 253 -2.47 -21.57 -5.00
C GLY A 253 -1.54 -20.98 -3.97
N ILE A 254 -1.81 -21.15 -2.67
CA ILE A 254 -0.93 -20.71 -1.57
C ILE A 254 0.43 -21.38 -1.69
N HIS A 255 0.47 -22.71 -1.94
CA HIS A 255 1.73 -23.45 -2.10
C HIS A 255 2.53 -22.99 -3.31
N GLN A 256 1.88 -22.85 -4.46
CA GLN A 256 2.53 -22.37 -5.69
C GLN A 256 3.07 -20.95 -5.55
N MET A 257 2.36 -20.03 -4.87
CA MET A 257 2.86 -18.69 -4.58
C MET A 257 4.10 -18.72 -3.68
N ALA A 258 4.11 -19.57 -2.64
CA ALA A 258 5.26 -19.73 -1.76
C ALA A 258 6.49 -20.20 -2.53
N GLU A 259 6.35 -21.23 -3.39
CA GLU A 259 7.43 -21.75 -4.23
C GLU A 259 7.93 -20.73 -5.27
N ALA A 260 7.02 -19.95 -5.85
CA ALA A 260 7.34 -18.95 -6.85
C ALA A 260 7.89 -17.63 -6.26
N GLY A 261 7.83 -17.47 -4.94
CA GLY A 261 8.25 -16.23 -4.25
C GLY A 261 7.32 -15.03 -4.51
N VAL A 262 6.05 -15.29 -4.86
CA VAL A 262 5.03 -14.25 -5.03
C VAL A 262 4.63 -13.70 -3.66
N ILE A 263 4.61 -12.39 -3.50
CA ILE A 263 4.18 -11.75 -2.26
C ILE A 263 2.65 -11.84 -2.15
N SER A 264 2.16 -12.37 -1.03
CA SER A 264 0.74 -12.39 -0.70
C SER A 264 0.35 -11.07 -0.05
N THR A 265 -0.20 -10.12 -0.81
CA THR A 265 -0.61 -8.81 -0.30
C THR A 265 -2.06 -8.88 0.19
N LEU A 266 -2.24 -8.91 1.52
CA LEU A 266 -3.54 -9.04 2.14
C LEU A 266 -4.12 -7.69 2.53
N LEU A 267 -5.44 -7.54 2.37
CA LEU A 267 -6.16 -6.27 2.46
C LEU A 267 -7.22 -6.32 3.57
N PRO A 268 -6.79 -6.39 4.86
CA PRO A 268 -7.70 -6.65 5.96
C PRO A 268 -8.74 -5.55 6.18
N ALA A 269 -8.43 -4.29 5.85
CA ALA A 269 -9.40 -3.20 6.00
C ALA A 269 -10.57 -3.34 5.02
N THR A 270 -10.33 -3.86 3.81
CA THR A 270 -11.37 -4.15 2.82
C THR A 270 -12.29 -5.26 3.29
N ALA A 271 -11.73 -6.40 3.73
CA ALA A 271 -12.51 -7.49 4.30
C ALA A 271 -13.35 -7.02 5.50
N PHE A 272 -12.78 -6.20 6.38
CA PHE A 272 -13.48 -5.60 7.52
C PHE A 272 -14.65 -4.70 7.09
N CYS A 273 -14.43 -3.78 6.15
CA CYS A 273 -15.47 -2.86 5.67
C CYS A 273 -16.59 -3.59 4.90
N LEU A 274 -16.26 -4.69 4.23
CA LEU A 274 -17.22 -5.54 3.51
C LEU A 274 -17.90 -6.58 4.41
N LYS A 275 -17.43 -6.75 5.65
CA LYS A 275 -17.84 -7.82 6.58
C LYS A 275 -17.60 -9.23 6.02
N GLU A 276 -16.55 -9.37 5.20
CA GLU A 276 -16.10 -10.65 4.66
C GLU A 276 -15.12 -11.34 5.64
N PRO A 277 -14.98 -12.67 5.56
CA PRO A 277 -13.91 -13.39 6.24
C PRO A 277 -12.54 -12.84 5.82
N PHE A 278 -11.59 -12.79 6.76
CA PHE A 278 -10.22 -12.37 6.45
C PHE A 278 -9.47 -13.45 5.65
N ALA A 279 -8.53 -13.01 4.82
CA ALA A 279 -7.61 -13.92 4.15
C ALA A 279 -6.81 -14.77 5.18
N PRO A 280 -6.46 -16.01 4.86
CA PRO A 280 -5.86 -16.96 5.82
C PRO A 280 -4.35 -16.68 6.04
N ALA A 281 -4.01 -15.50 6.59
CA ALA A 281 -2.62 -15.05 6.77
C ALA A 281 -1.75 -16.05 7.52
N ARG A 282 -2.26 -16.60 8.65
CA ARG A 282 -1.51 -17.60 9.44
C ARG A 282 -1.13 -18.80 8.59
N LYS A 283 -2.08 -19.35 7.83
CA LYS A 283 -1.84 -20.46 6.93
C LYS A 283 -0.82 -20.14 5.85
N MET A 284 -0.92 -18.94 5.24
CA MET A 284 0.03 -18.49 4.22
C MET A 284 1.44 -18.40 4.78
N ILE A 285 1.63 -17.78 5.95
CA ILE A 285 2.93 -17.66 6.61
C ILE A 285 3.49 -19.05 6.95
N ASP A 286 2.67 -19.94 7.54
CA ASP A 286 3.08 -21.30 7.89
C ASP A 286 3.42 -22.16 6.66
N SER A 287 2.85 -21.83 5.49
CA SER A 287 3.16 -22.44 4.19
C SER A 287 4.39 -21.83 3.50
N GLY A 288 5.04 -20.82 4.11
CA GLY A 288 6.25 -20.19 3.58
C GLY A 288 6.01 -18.98 2.68
N CYS A 289 4.77 -18.47 2.55
CA CYS A 289 4.52 -17.24 1.83
C CYS A 289 5.08 -16.02 2.55
N SER A 290 5.66 -15.09 1.81
CA SER A 290 5.92 -13.74 2.29
C SER A 290 4.63 -12.92 2.24
N VAL A 291 4.08 -12.56 3.40
CA VAL A 291 2.82 -11.80 3.52
C VAL A 291 3.12 -10.31 3.65
N ALA A 292 2.49 -9.49 2.82
CA ALA A 292 2.38 -8.04 2.98
C ALA A 292 0.97 -7.66 3.44
N LEU A 293 0.83 -6.52 4.13
CA LEU A 293 -0.45 -5.90 4.45
C LEU A 293 -0.54 -4.55 3.78
N ALA A 294 -1.70 -4.20 3.26
CA ALA A 294 -1.94 -2.91 2.63
C ALA A 294 -3.37 -2.40 2.91
N SER A 295 -3.60 -1.11 2.67
CA SER A 295 -4.86 -0.47 3.04
C SER A 295 -5.99 -0.73 2.07
N ASP A 296 -5.66 -0.91 0.79
CA ASP A 296 -6.64 -0.88 -0.29
C ASP A 296 -7.54 0.37 -0.23
N LEU A 297 -6.93 1.53 0.05
CA LEU A 297 -7.69 2.78 0.03
C LEU A 297 -8.35 2.97 -1.33
N ASN A 298 -9.66 2.86 -1.37
CA ASN A 298 -10.47 3.01 -2.57
C ASN A 298 -11.85 3.61 -2.24
N PRO A 299 -12.59 4.17 -3.21
CA PRO A 299 -13.86 4.84 -2.92
C PRO A 299 -15.02 3.87 -2.64
N GLY A 300 -14.89 2.61 -3.00
CA GLY A 300 -16.00 1.66 -2.99
C GLY A 300 -16.09 0.78 -1.76
N SER A 301 -15.09 -0.03 -1.56
CA SER A 301 -15.06 -1.05 -0.51
C SER A 301 -14.36 -0.58 0.77
N CYS A 302 -13.33 0.29 0.65
CA CYS A 302 -12.47 0.63 1.79
C CYS A 302 -11.92 2.06 1.68
N PHE A 303 -12.57 3.01 2.34
CA PHE A 303 -12.07 4.39 2.36
C PHE A 303 -11.25 4.66 3.63
N THR A 304 -10.13 3.94 3.81
CA THR A 304 -9.21 4.15 4.92
C THR A 304 -7.76 3.87 4.51
N ASN A 305 -6.84 4.66 5.05
CA ASN A 305 -5.39 4.48 4.97
C ASN A 305 -4.76 4.33 6.37
N SER A 306 -5.55 3.83 7.31
CA SER A 306 -5.15 3.75 8.73
C SER A 306 -4.23 2.55 8.99
N ILE A 307 -2.92 2.79 9.03
CA ILE A 307 -1.93 1.78 9.45
C ILE A 307 -2.26 1.18 10.83
N PRO A 308 -2.69 1.97 11.85
CA PRO A 308 -3.10 1.40 13.13
C PRO A 308 -4.26 0.40 13.04
N LEU A 309 -5.21 0.62 12.12
CA LEU A 309 -6.28 -0.34 11.87
C LEU A 309 -5.73 -1.63 11.24
N LEU A 310 -4.85 -1.53 10.25
CA LEU A 310 -4.22 -2.71 9.63
C LEU A 310 -3.47 -3.55 10.66
N ILE A 311 -2.71 -2.90 11.56
CA ILE A 311 -1.99 -3.58 12.64
C ILE A 311 -2.96 -4.30 13.58
N ALA A 312 -4.04 -3.63 13.98
CA ALA A 312 -5.04 -4.24 14.85
C ALA A 312 -5.71 -5.46 14.20
N LEU A 313 -6.10 -5.34 12.93
CA LEU A 313 -6.75 -6.43 12.19
C LEU A 313 -5.79 -7.60 11.96
N GLY A 314 -4.54 -7.34 11.58
CA GLY A 314 -3.50 -8.35 11.40
C GLY A 314 -3.25 -9.16 12.69
N CYS A 315 -3.08 -8.47 13.81
CA CYS A 315 -2.82 -9.14 15.10
C CYS A 315 -4.06 -9.83 15.68
N ILE A 316 -5.23 -9.16 15.67
CA ILE A 316 -6.42 -9.63 16.42
C ILE A 316 -7.21 -10.67 15.61
N TYR A 317 -7.36 -10.46 14.31
CA TYR A 317 -8.25 -11.30 13.48
C TYR A 317 -7.50 -12.25 12.55
N MET A 318 -6.28 -11.90 12.10
CA MET A 318 -5.53 -12.73 11.16
C MET A 318 -4.45 -13.59 11.84
N ASN A 319 -4.36 -13.57 13.18
CA ASN A 319 -3.43 -14.36 13.99
C ASN A 319 -1.95 -14.17 13.59
N MET A 320 -1.58 -12.94 13.20
CA MET A 320 -0.19 -12.56 12.97
C MET A 320 0.43 -12.03 14.26
N SER A 321 1.72 -12.31 14.50
CA SER A 321 2.47 -11.63 15.56
C SER A 321 2.68 -10.16 15.18
N ILE A 322 3.01 -9.31 16.15
CA ILE A 322 3.30 -7.91 15.85
C ILE A 322 4.55 -7.76 14.97
N GLU A 323 5.53 -8.63 15.14
CA GLU A 323 6.74 -8.67 14.31
C GLU A 323 6.42 -9.04 12.87
N GLU A 324 5.53 -10.02 12.65
CA GLU A 324 5.04 -10.39 11.32
C GLU A 324 4.27 -9.25 10.67
N VAL A 325 3.45 -8.54 11.44
CA VAL A 325 2.69 -7.37 10.94
C VAL A 325 3.63 -6.22 10.56
N ILE A 326 4.64 -5.92 11.38
CA ILE A 326 5.67 -4.91 11.04
C ILE A 326 6.43 -5.31 9.77
N THR A 327 6.85 -6.57 9.68
CA THR A 327 7.51 -7.12 8.49
C THR A 327 6.62 -6.97 7.25
N ALA A 328 5.33 -7.26 7.39
CA ALA A 328 4.33 -7.15 6.31
C ALA A 328 4.14 -5.70 5.83
N LEU A 329 4.18 -4.74 6.74
CA LEU A 329 4.03 -3.30 6.44
C LEU A 329 5.35 -2.60 6.07
N THR A 330 6.47 -3.30 6.05
CA THR A 330 7.79 -2.73 5.75
C THR A 330 8.47 -3.50 4.63
N ILE A 331 9.31 -4.49 4.94
CA ILE A 331 10.15 -5.16 3.94
C ILE A 331 9.33 -6.00 2.94
N ASN A 332 8.26 -6.69 3.37
CA ASN A 332 7.41 -7.46 2.45
C ASN A 332 6.56 -6.53 1.57
N GLY A 333 6.03 -5.41 2.11
CA GLY A 333 5.40 -4.37 1.32
C GLY A 333 6.36 -3.77 0.28
N ALA A 334 7.61 -3.53 0.67
CA ALA A 334 8.65 -3.09 -0.26
C ALA A 334 8.96 -4.15 -1.34
N ALA A 335 8.96 -5.43 -0.99
CA ALA A 335 9.15 -6.53 -1.94
C ALA A 335 8.02 -6.62 -2.96
N ALA A 336 6.76 -6.45 -2.52
CA ALA A 336 5.59 -6.39 -3.40
C ALA A 336 5.68 -5.26 -4.45
N LEU A 337 6.46 -4.21 -4.15
CA LEU A 337 6.72 -3.08 -5.04
C LEU A 337 8.10 -3.17 -5.74
N GLY A 338 8.83 -4.27 -5.59
CA GLY A 338 10.16 -4.44 -6.15
C GLY A 338 11.17 -3.41 -5.61
N ARG A 339 11.08 -3.07 -4.32
CA ARG A 339 11.90 -2.05 -3.64
C ARG A 339 12.65 -2.57 -2.41
N ALA A 340 12.58 -3.85 -2.09
CA ALA A 340 13.21 -4.43 -0.88
C ALA A 340 14.72 -4.16 -0.78
N ASP A 341 15.41 -4.00 -1.91
CA ASP A 341 16.84 -3.66 -1.92
C ASP A 341 17.14 -2.23 -1.50
N SER A 342 16.14 -1.33 -1.52
CA SER A 342 16.32 0.11 -1.30
C SER A 342 15.58 0.69 -0.10
N ILE A 343 14.50 0.05 0.37
CA ILE A 343 13.66 0.48 1.50
C ILE A 343 13.18 -0.73 2.30
N GLY A 344 12.38 -0.49 3.33
CA GLY A 344 11.66 -1.51 4.11
C GLY A 344 12.48 -2.13 5.26
N SER A 345 13.74 -1.78 5.42
CA SER A 345 14.56 -2.15 6.58
C SER A 345 15.62 -1.07 6.88
N LEU A 346 16.07 -1.03 8.13
CA LEU A 346 17.14 -0.11 8.56
C LEU A 346 18.51 -0.76 8.33
N GLU A 347 18.97 -0.71 7.08
CA GLU A 347 20.24 -1.30 6.66
C GLU A 347 21.10 -0.27 5.93
N LYS A 348 22.44 -0.39 6.12
CA LYS A 348 23.41 0.46 5.42
C LYS A 348 23.18 0.46 3.90
N GLY A 349 23.12 1.66 3.32
CA GLY A 349 22.95 1.87 1.89
C GLY A 349 21.49 2.03 1.42
N LYS A 350 20.50 1.59 2.19
CA LYS A 350 19.07 1.83 1.90
C LYS A 350 18.71 3.30 2.12
N LYS A 351 17.55 3.72 1.62
CA LYS A 351 17.01 5.06 1.89
C LYS A 351 16.80 5.24 3.39
N ALA A 352 17.04 6.43 3.89
CA ALA A 352 16.81 6.76 5.29
C ALA A 352 15.32 7.15 5.48
N ASP A 353 14.45 6.16 5.32
CA ASP A 353 13.01 6.25 5.55
C ASP A 353 12.73 5.61 6.89
N VAL A 354 12.42 6.43 7.90
CA VAL A 354 12.37 6.01 9.31
C VAL A 354 11.13 6.56 10.00
N VAL A 355 10.51 5.73 10.83
CA VAL A 355 9.39 6.12 11.71
C VAL A 355 9.84 6.00 13.16
N ILE A 356 9.65 7.06 13.93
CA ILE A 356 9.85 7.08 15.38
C ILE A 356 8.50 7.08 16.06
N LEU A 357 8.27 6.10 16.94
CA LEU A 357 7.05 5.96 17.72
C LEU A 357 7.24 6.58 19.12
N LYS A 358 6.19 7.12 19.68
CA LYS A 358 6.17 7.70 21.04
C LYS A 358 6.57 6.71 22.15
N TYR A 359 6.33 5.42 21.98
CA TYR A 359 6.47 4.40 23.01
C TYR A 359 7.69 3.49 22.76
N PRO A 360 8.25 2.85 23.81
CA PRO A 360 9.52 2.13 23.76
C PRO A 360 9.43 0.71 23.17
N SER A 361 8.25 0.27 22.71
CA SER A 361 8.06 -1.09 22.20
C SER A 361 6.97 -1.14 21.13
N ILE A 362 7.17 -1.99 20.11
CA ILE A 362 6.18 -2.29 19.08
C ILE A 362 4.89 -2.88 19.63
N HIS A 363 4.94 -3.53 20.81
CA HIS A 363 3.77 -4.11 21.47
C HIS A 363 2.70 -3.07 21.84
N PHE A 364 3.08 -1.80 21.96
CA PHE A 364 2.10 -0.73 22.18
C PHE A 364 1.20 -0.50 20.96
N MET A 365 1.62 -0.87 19.75
CA MET A 365 0.85 -0.61 18.52
C MET A 365 -0.49 -1.36 18.48
N PRO A 366 -0.56 -2.69 18.65
CA PRO A 366 -1.84 -3.40 18.72
C PRO A 366 -2.61 -3.08 20.01
N TYR A 367 -1.91 -2.77 21.12
CA TYR A 367 -2.52 -2.41 22.40
C TYR A 367 -3.30 -1.09 22.34
N HIS A 368 -2.76 -0.07 21.64
CA HIS A 368 -3.44 1.18 21.34
C HIS A 368 -4.26 1.06 20.04
N THR A 369 -5.18 0.12 20.01
CA THR A 369 -5.99 -0.26 18.86
C THR A 369 -6.55 0.96 18.12
N GLY A 370 -6.20 1.13 16.85
CA GLY A 370 -6.72 2.19 15.98
C GLY A 370 -6.11 3.59 16.20
N ILE A 371 -5.13 3.73 17.11
CA ILE A 371 -4.49 5.02 17.42
C ILE A 371 -3.08 5.06 16.81
N SER A 372 -2.76 6.13 16.07
CA SER A 372 -1.40 6.36 15.59
C SER A 372 -0.47 6.75 16.72
N LEU A 373 0.62 5.99 16.86
CA LEU A 373 1.70 6.26 17.81
C LEU A 373 2.90 6.92 17.13
N VAL A 374 2.79 7.27 15.85
CA VAL A 374 3.83 7.94 15.08
C VAL A 374 4.07 9.34 15.65
N GLU A 375 5.31 9.61 15.99
CA GLU A 375 5.77 10.92 16.45
C GLU A 375 6.52 11.65 15.35
N THR A 376 7.48 10.96 14.71
CA THR A 376 8.31 11.56 13.67
C THR A 376 8.41 10.61 12.49
N VAL A 377 8.32 11.17 11.28
CA VAL A 377 8.62 10.47 10.04
C VAL A 377 9.80 11.16 9.36
N ILE A 378 10.84 10.39 9.09
CA ILE A 378 12.01 10.81 8.32
C ILE A 378 11.88 10.19 6.95
N LYS A 379 12.01 11.01 5.91
CA LYS A 379 11.98 10.58 4.52
C LYS A 379 13.27 10.99 3.82
N ASN A 380 13.98 10.03 3.24
CA ASN A 380 15.28 10.24 2.58
C ASN A 380 16.36 10.90 3.48
N GLY A 381 16.17 10.93 4.79
CA GLY A 381 17.05 11.56 5.77
C GLY A 381 16.55 12.89 6.32
N ASP A 382 15.48 13.46 5.74
CA ASP A 382 14.89 14.71 6.19
C ASP A 382 13.63 14.46 7.02
N VAL A 383 13.37 15.27 8.05
CA VAL A 383 12.12 15.19 8.83
C VAL A 383 10.96 15.67 7.95
N ALA A 384 10.11 14.73 7.54
CA ALA A 384 8.95 15.01 6.70
C ALA A 384 7.65 15.23 7.48
N TYR A 385 7.57 14.68 8.70
CA TYR A 385 6.43 14.89 9.61
C TYR A 385 6.90 14.80 11.06
N GLN A 386 6.37 15.68 11.90
CA GLN A 386 6.59 15.64 13.33
C GLN A 386 5.32 16.06 14.05
N LYS A 387 4.89 15.24 15.02
CA LYS A 387 3.75 15.50 15.88
C LYS A 387 4.22 16.03 17.22
N GLU A 388 3.77 17.22 17.60
CA GLU A 388 3.95 17.70 18.96
C GLU A 388 3.01 16.94 19.90
N TRP A 389 3.60 16.24 20.87
CA TRP A 389 2.85 15.63 21.96
C TRP A 389 2.97 16.51 23.20
N GLU A 390 1.84 16.82 23.86
CA GLU A 390 1.91 17.40 25.19
C GLU A 390 2.72 16.48 26.10
N ARG A 391 3.68 17.04 26.83
CA ARG A 391 4.43 16.29 27.85
C ARG A 391 3.42 15.80 28.88
N LEU A 392 3.15 14.51 28.90
CA LEU A 392 2.39 13.90 30.00
C LEU A 392 3.19 14.14 31.29
N PRO A 393 2.52 14.55 32.39
CA PRO A 393 3.20 14.61 33.68
C PRO A 393 3.77 13.23 33.98
N GLU A 394 5.02 13.20 34.48
CA GLU A 394 5.67 11.94 34.85
C GLU A 394 4.74 11.13 35.75
N LEU A 395 4.21 10.06 35.21
CA LEU A 395 3.48 9.07 36.03
C LEU A 395 4.49 8.50 36.99
N LYS A 396 4.38 8.90 38.27
CA LYS A 396 5.16 8.28 39.34
C LYS A 396 4.95 6.79 39.23
N ARG A 397 6.04 6.05 38.98
CA ARG A 397 6.04 4.60 39.12
C ARG A 397 5.74 4.35 40.58
N GLU A 398 4.52 3.95 40.91
CA GLU A 398 4.24 3.32 42.19
C GLU A 398 5.00 1.99 42.15
N ASN A 399 5.92 1.81 43.10
CA ASN A 399 6.77 0.64 43.32
C ASN A 399 5.95 -0.65 43.58
#